data_c33aa85ced9c4a72dc5ff97ea7998baa
#
_entry.id   c33aa85ced9c4a72dc5ff97ea7998baa
#
_cell.length_a   1.000
_cell.length_b   1.000
_cell.length_c   1.000
_cell.angle_alpha   90.00
_cell.angle_beta   90.00
_cell.angle_gamma   90.00
#
_symmetry.space_group_name_H-M   'P 1'
#
loop_
_entity.id
_entity.type
_entity.pdbx_description
1 polymer ?
#
loop_
_entity_poly.entity_id
_entity_poly.type
_entity_poly.pdbx_seq_one_letter_code
_entity_poly.pdbx_strand_id
1 'polypeptide(L)'
;ALRESLEKQWKTEQEKKQQMSALAHDIKTPLTIVRGNAELLSETELTTEQKNNITYVLNGTTQIQSYVKQLIDVTKSWNCSDVTYTTVRLEDFFADIKEQALGLVEIYHQKIDWKAGQSDKKVTIAYDPMFRAVMNVIQNAVEHTKENGIIYIDAKEQDDRLTFIVEDSGSGFTKEALLHGTEQFFMDDTSRNGEAHYGMGLFFAKTVAEKYGGGIKLSNSENTGGARVEIFFLSSQETS
;
A
#
# COMPACT_ATOMS: atom_id res chain seq x y z
N ALA A 1 -13.81 32.30 15.92
CA ALA A 1 -12.38 31.93 16.12
C ALA A 1 -12.14 30.43 15.85
N LEU A 2 -12.68 29.48 16.67
CA LEU A 2 -12.43 28.03 16.48
C LEU A 2 -13.00 27.51 15.16
N ARG A 3 -14.26 27.85 14.85
CA ARG A 3 -14.94 27.45 13.60
C ARG A 3 -14.23 28.00 12.37
N GLU A 4 -13.83 29.24 12.37
CA GLU A 4 -13.08 29.89 11.29
C GLU A 4 -11.69 29.24 11.11
N SER A 5 -11.03 28.87 12.22
CA SER A 5 -9.76 28.15 12.15
C SER A 5 -9.91 26.77 11.53
N LEU A 6 -10.96 26.03 11.90
CA LEU A 6 -11.29 24.72 11.33
C LEU A 6 -11.65 24.83 9.84
N GLU A 7 -12.47 25.81 9.45
CA GLU A 7 -12.82 26.06 8.04
C GLU A 7 -11.59 26.42 7.21
N LYS A 8 -10.68 27.22 7.75
CA LYS A 8 -9.41 27.57 7.10
C LYS A 8 -8.48 26.36 6.94
N GLN A 9 -8.34 25.55 7.97
CA GLN A 9 -7.56 24.30 7.92
C GLN A 9 -8.15 23.36 6.87
N TRP A 10 -9.45 23.15 6.88
CA TRP A 10 -10.14 22.29 5.93
C TRP A 10 -9.95 22.77 4.48
N LYS A 11 -10.06 24.08 4.22
CA LYS A 11 -9.83 24.67 2.91
C LYS A 11 -8.38 24.47 2.43
N THR A 12 -7.41 24.70 3.32
CA THR A 12 -5.99 24.49 3.00
C THR A 12 -5.69 23.02 2.66
N GLU A 13 -6.32 22.08 3.38
CA GLU A 13 -6.19 20.66 3.05
C GLU A 13 -6.79 20.31 1.70
N GLN A 14 -7.96 20.83 1.37
CA GLN A 14 -8.59 20.61 0.07
C GLN A 14 -7.76 21.19 -1.09
N GLU A 15 -7.20 22.38 -0.91
CA GLU A 15 -6.30 22.99 -1.90
C GLU A 15 -5.03 22.15 -2.12
N LYS A 16 -4.41 21.65 -1.04
CA LYS A 16 -3.26 20.72 -1.14
C LYS A 16 -3.62 19.44 -1.90
N LYS A 17 -4.79 18.86 -1.63
CA LYS A 17 -5.27 17.65 -2.30
C LYS A 17 -5.46 17.87 -3.80
N GLN A 18 -6.09 18.97 -4.19
CA GLN A 18 -6.28 19.33 -5.60
C GLN A 18 -4.94 19.55 -6.30
N GLN A 19 -4.01 20.26 -5.67
CA GLN A 19 -2.67 20.50 -6.20
C GLN A 19 -1.91 19.18 -6.41
N MET A 20 -1.97 18.24 -5.45
CA MET A 20 -1.33 16.92 -5.59
C MET A 20 -1.93 16.11 -6.74
N SER A 21 -3.25 16.12 -6.90
CA SER A 21 -3.91 15.41 -8.00
C SER A 21 -3.55 15.99 -9.37
N ALA A 22 -3.52 17.32 -9.49
CA ALA A 22 -3.12 18.01 -10.70
C ALA A 22 -1.64 17.72 -11.04
N LEU A 23 -0.75 17.84 -10.06
CA LEU A 23 0.68 17.55 -10.23
C LEU A 23 0.93 16.10 -10.68
N ALA A 24 0.22 15.14 -10.08
CA ALA A 24 0.33 13.74 -10.46
C ALA A 24 -0.13 13.49 -11.92
N HIS A 25 -1.21 14.16 -12.36
CA HIS A 25 -1.64 14.13 -13.75
C HIS A 25 -0.60 14.73 -14.69
N ASP A 26 -0.03 15.87 -14.34
CA ASP A 26 0.94 16.60 -15.17
C ASP A 26 2.29 15.87 -15.28
N ILE A 27 2.66 15.07 -14.28
CA ILE A 27 3.84 14.20 -14.32
C ILE A 27 3.59 12.97 -15.20
N LYS A 28 2.39 12.42 -15.23
CA LYS A 28 2.06 11.20 -15.98
C LYS A 28 2.33 11.36 -17.48
N THR A 29 2.00 12.51 -18.07
CA THR A 29 2.12 12.77 -19.50
C THR A 29 3.58 12.76 -19.98
N PRO A 30 4.52 13.58 -19.44
CA PRO A 30 5.92 13.54 -19.85
C PRO A 30 6.58 12.20 -19.58
N LEU A 31 6.19 11.51 -18.50
CA LEU A 31 6.73 10.20 -18.17
C LEU A 31 6.33 9.12 -19.18
N THR A 32 5.09 9.17 -19.68
CA THR A 32 4.64 8.29 -20.75
C THR A 32 5.43 8.50 -22.03
N ILE A 33 5.79 9.76 -22.33
CA ILE A 33 6.62 10.09 -23.50
C ILE A 33 8.05 9.54 -23.34
N VAL A 34 8.67 9.74 -22.16
CA VAL A 34 10.01 9.21 -21.88
C VAL A 34 10.04 7.70 -22.00
N ARG A 35 9.08 7.02 -21.39
CA ARG A 35 8.96 5.57 -21.45
C ARG A 35 8.77 5.07 -22.89
N GLY A 36 7.82 5.65 -23.63
CA GLY A 36 7.55 5.24 -25.01
C GLY A 36 8.77 5.40 -25.92
N ASN A 37 9.54 6.50 -25.76
CA ASN A 37 10.79 6.66 -26.52
C ASN A 37 11.88 5.66 -26.10
N ALA A 38 11.98 5.32 -24.81
CA ALA A 38 12.93 4.32 -24.34
C ALA A 38 12.54 2.91 -24.84
N GLU A 39 11.25 2.58 -24.88
CA GLU A 39 10.73 1.33 -25.47
C GLU A 39 11.06 1.24 -26.96
N LEU A 40 10.79 2.29 -27.74
CA LEU A 40 11.14 2.34 -29.16
C LEU A 40 12.65 2.21 -29.40
N LEU A 41 13.47 2.86 -28.57
CA LEU A 41 14.92 2.72 -28.66
C LEU A 41 15.39 1.29 -28.34
N SER A 42 14.72 0.60 -27.41
CA SER A 42 15.06 -0.78 -27.06
C SER A 42 14.85 -1.79 -28.20
N GLU A 43 14.02 -1.45 -29.18
CA GLU A 43 13.73 -2.25 -30.38
C GLU A 43 14.77 -2.06 -31.50
N THR A 44 15.71 -1.11 -31.35
CA THR A 44 16.75 -0.85 -32.35
C THR A 44 18.04 -1.64 -32.07
N GLU A 45 18.99 -1.65 -33.01
CA GLU A 45 20.31 -2.21 -32.76
C GLU A 45 21.10 -1.33 -31.77
N LEU A 46 21.39 -1.90 -30.60
CA LEU A 46 22.06 -1.22 -29.52
C LEU A 46 23.31 -1.96 -29.06
N THR A 47 24.33 -1.20 -28.64
CA THR A 47 25.47 -1.76 -27.90
C THR A 47 25.00 -2.27 -26.51
N THR A 48 25.81 -3.12 -25.88
CA THR A 48 25.54 -3.62 -24.55
C THR A 48 25.36 -2.50 -23.50
N GLU A 49 26.19 -1.46 -23.61
CA GLU A 49 26.11 -0.30 -22.71
C GLU A 49 24.81 0.49 -22.91
N GLN A 50 24.41 0.71 -24.16
CA GLN A 50 23.15 1.37 -24.48
C GLN A 50 21.93 0.57 -24.00
N LYS A 51 21.94 -0.78 -24.12
CA LYS A 51 20.89 -1.65 -23.59
C LYS A 51 20.76 -1.49 -22.09
N ASN A 52 21.88 -1.50 -21.36
CA ASN A 52 21.86 -1.31 -19.91
C ASN A 52 21.29 0.07 -19.53
N ASN A 53 21.70 1.13 -20.22
CA ASN A 53 21.21 2.49 -19.96
C ASN A 53 19.70 2.62 -20.23
N ILE A 54 19.18 2.02 -21.29
CA ILE A 54 17.74 2.01 -21.59
C ILE A 54 16.97 1.20 -20.52
N THR A 55 17.52 0.08 -20.08
CA THR A 55 16.93 -0.70 -18.99
C THR A 55 16.82 0.14 -17.71
N TYR A 56 17.85 0.90 -17.35
CA TYR A 56 17.79 1.82 -16.21
C TYR A 56 16.73 2.92 -16.40
N VAL A 57 16.58 3.48 -17.60
CA VAL A 57 15.55 4.48 -17.90
C VAL A 57 14.16 3.86 -17.78
N LEU A 58 13.92 2.67 -18.34
CA LEU A 58 12.64 1.97 -18.25
C LEU A 58 12.27 1.62 -16.82
N ASN A 59 13.21 1.11 -16.03
CA ASN A 59 13.02 0.83 -14.63
C ASN A 59 12.67 2.11 -13.84
N GLY A 60 13.44 3.17 -14.03
CA GLY A 60 13.19 4.46 -13.39
C GLY A 60 11.83 5.06 -13.76
N THR A 61 11.42 4.97 -15.02
CA THR A 61 10.09 5.45 -15.45
C THR A 61 8.96 4.61 -14.85
N THR A 62 9.13 3.30 -14.75
CA THR A 62 8.16 2.40 -14.08
C THR A 62 8.02 2.75 -12.61
N GLN A 63 9.14 3.01 -11.93
CA GLN A 63 9.15 3.44 -10.54
C GLN A 63 8.37 4.75 -10.33
N ILE A 64 8.66 5.78 -11.16
CA ILE A 64 7.96 7.07 -11.07
C ILE A 64 6.46 6.91 -11.37
N GLN A 65 6.07 6.04 -12.31
CA GLN A 65 4.66 5.75 -12.61
C GLN A 65 3.95 5.13 -11.40
N SER A 66 4.59 4.18 -10.73
CA SER A 66 4.06 3.59 -9.49
C SER A 66 3.85 4.66 -8.41
N TYR A 67 4.84 5.52 -8.22
CA TYR A 67 4.78 6.63 -7.29
C TYR A 67 3.64 7.60 -7.57
N VAL A 68 3.51 8.07 -8.82
CA VAL A 68 2.43 8.96 -9.25
C VAL A 68 1.06 8.29 -9.04
N LYS A 69 0.96 6.99 -9.32
CA LYS A 69 -0.25 6.21 -9.06
C LYS A 69 -0.60 6.20 -7.56
N GLN A 70 0.36 5.93 -6.69
CA GLN A 70 0.15 5.95 -5.24
C GLN A 70 -0.30 7.34 -4.75
N LEU A 71 0.30 8.43 -5.26
CA LEU A 71 -0.15 9.80 -4.95
C LEU A 71 -1.60 10.04 -5.36
N ILE A 72 -2.00 9.62 -6.57
CA ILE A 72 -3.39 9.71 -7.04
C ILE A 72 -4.32 8.91 -6.13
N ASP A 73 -3.91 7.73 -5.73
CA ASP A 73 -4.70 6.84 -4.89
C ASP A 73 -4.92 7.41 -3.49
N VAL A 74 -3.88 8.01 -2.91
CA VAL A 74 -4.00 8.77 -1.65
C VAL A 74 -4.97 9.95 -1.82
N THR A 75 -4.84 10.73 -2.88
CA THR A 75 -5.73 11.88 -3.11
C THR A 75 -7.19 11.46 -3.33
N LYS A 76 -7.42 10.34 -4.03
CA LYS A 76 -8.76 9.75 -4.19
C LYS A 76 -9.33 9.23 -2.88
N SER A 77 -8.51 8.58 -2.04
CA SER A 77 -8.96 8.11 -0.73
C SER A 77 -9.43 9.24 0.19
N TRP A 78 -8.97 10.47 -0.03
CA TRP A 78 -9.41 11.66 0.71
C TRP A 78 -10.77 12.21 0.28
N ASN A 79 -11.24 11.93 -0.95
CA ASN A 79 -12.55 12.37 -1.41
C ASN A 79 -13.66 11.46 -0.85
N CYS A 80 -14.46 11.98 0.07
CA CYS A 80 -15.55 11.23 0.72
C CYS A 80 -16.76 10.97 -0.21
N SER A 81 -16.87 11.68 -1.35
CA SER A 81 -18.06 11.66 -2.21
C SER A 81 -18.22 10.43 -3.10
N ASP A 82 -17.13 9.67 -3.35
CA ASP A 82 -17.14 8.60 -4.37
C ASP A 82 -16.86 7.20 -3.79
N VAL A 83 -17.00 7.03 -2.46
CA VAL A 83 -16.77 5.70 -1.87
C VAL A 83 -18.01 4.84 -2.06
N THR A 84 -17.87 3.82 -2.87
CA THR A 84 -18.89 2.78 -3.00
C THR A 84 -18.70 1.77 -1.86
N TYR A 85 -19.67 1.73 -0.96
CA TYR A 85 -19.76 0.66 0.02
C TYR A 85 -20.42 -0.55 -0.63
N THR A 86 -19.84 -1.72 -0.41
CA THR A 86 -20.34 -2.98 -0.97
C THR A 86 -20.57 -3.96 0.16
N THR A 87 -21.72 -4.61 0.17
CA THR A 87 -21.98 -5.72 1.09
C THR A 87 -21.41 -6.99 0.49
N VAL A 88 -20.46 -7.59 1.19
CA VAL A 88 -19.76 -8.81 0.77
C VAL A 88 -19.76 -9.83 1.89
N ARG A 89 -19.62 -11.11 1.54
CA ARG A 89 -19.27 -12.12 2.54
C ARG A 89 -17.82 -11.91 2.97
N LEU A 90 -17.57 -11.95 4.25
CA LEU A 90 -16.24 -11.71 4.79
C LEU A 90 -15.23 -12.77 4.30
N GLU A 91 -15.69 -14.01 4.13
CA GLU A 91 -14.90 -15.09 3.57
C GLU A 91 -14.42 -14.80 2.15
N ASP A 92 -15.27 -14.21 1.29
CA ASP A 92 -14.92 -13.85 -0.08
C ASP A 92 -13.84 -12.75 -0.07
N PHE A 93 -13.99 -11.74 0.80
CA PHE A 93 -12.98 -10.66 0.94
C PHE A 93 -11.61 -11.19 1.39
N PHE A 94 -11.60 -12.14 2.33
CA PHE A 94 -10.37 -12.78 2.78
C PHE A 94 -9.76 -13.67 1.68
N ALA A 95 -10.61 -14.37 0.90
CA ALA A 95 -10.16 -15.22 -0.19
C ALA A 95 -9.48 -14.41 -1.30
N ASP A 96 -10.05 -13.27 -1.69
CA ASP A 96 -9.50 -12.38 -2.71
C ASP A 96 -8.13 -11.81 -2.30
N ILE A 97 -7.98 -11.39 -1.03
CA ILE A 97 -6.69 -10.92 -0.50
C ILE A 97 -5.67 -12.06 -0.51
N LYS A 98 -6.07 -13.26 -0.06
CA LYS A 98 -5.20 -14.43 -0.03
C LYS A 98 -4.71 -14.82 -1.43
N GLU A 99 -5.61 -14.85 -2.41
CA GLU A 99 -5.27 -15.19 -3.80
C GLU A 99 -4.22 -14.24 -4.36
N GLN A 100 -4.42 -12.93 -4.18
CA GLN A 100 -3.46 -11.95 -4.66
C GLN A 100 -2.14 -11.99 -3.89
N ALA A 101 -2.17 -12.24 -2.58
CA ALA A 101 -0.97 -12.41 -1.76
C ALA A 101 -0.16 -13.63 -2.19
N LEU A 102 -0.82 -14.75 -2.51
CA LEU A 102 -0.16 -15.96 -3.02
C LEU A 102 0.56 -15.71 -4.35
N GLY A 103 -0.09 -15.01 -5.29
CA GLY A 103 0.56 -14.62 -6.55
C GLY A 103 1.79 -13.73 -6.33
N LEU A 104 1.73 -12.83 -5.33
CA LEU A 104 2.85 -11.95 -5.02
C LEU A 104 4.04 -12.71 -4.43
N VAL A 105 3.84 -13.57 -3.42
CA VAL A 105 4.94 -14.34 -2.80
C VAL A 105 5.59 -15.35 -3.75
N GLU A 106 4.84 -15.85 -4.75
CA GLU A 106 5.38 -16.75 -5.78
C GLU A 106 6.44 -16.04 -6.63
N ILE A 107 6.19 -14.78 -7.02
CA ILE A 107 7.14 -13.96 -7.79
C ILE A 107 8.45 -13.76 -7.02
N TYR A 108 8.38 -13.61 -5.70
CA TYR A 108 9.54 -13.39 -4.83
C TYR A 108 10.14 -14.68 -4.25
N HIS A 109 9.66 -15.86 -4.68
CA HIS A 109 10.09 -17.17 -4.18
C HIS A 109 10.01 -17.29 -2.65
N GLN A 110 8.93 -16.76 -2.07
CA GLN A 110 8.65 -16.76 -0.64
C GLN A 110 7.47 -17.67 -0.30
N LYS A 111 7.17 -17.82 0.99
CA LYS A 111 6.05 -18.61 1.48
C LYS A 111 5.11 -17.74 2.29
N ILE A 112 3.84 -18.14 2.32
CA ILE A 112 2.81 -17.51 3.13
C ILE A 112 2.19 -18.53 4.09
N ASP A 113 2.07 -18.17 5.36
CA ASP A 113 1.24 -18.88 6.34
C ASP A 113 -0.01 -18.02 6.59
N TRP A 114 -1.13 -18.47 6.02
CA TRP A 114 -2.39 -17.74 6.06
C TRP A 114 -3.33 -18.33 7.10
N LYS A 115 -3.72 -17.52 8.07
CA LYS A 115 -4.78 -17.83 9.04
C LYS A 115 -5.91 -16.84 8.86
N ALA A 116 -7.13 -17.34 8.70
CA ALA A 116 -8.34 -16.53 8.67
C ALA A 116 -9.43 -17.20 9.48
N GLY A 117 -10.16 -16.40 10.23
CA GLY A 117 -11.38 -16.87 10.90
C GLY A 117 -12.43 -17.25 9.84
N GLN A 118 -13.08 -18.40 10.01
CA GLN A 118 -14.24 -18.74 9.21
C GLN A 118 -15.43 -17.89 9.69
N SER A 119 -16.07 -17.20 8.76
CA SER A 119 -17.21 -16.36 9.07
C SER A 119 -18.11 -16.20 7.84
N ASP A 120 -19.33 -16.71 7.93
CA ASP A 120 -20.39 -16.49 6.92
C ASP A 120 -20.99 -15.07 6.99
N LYS A 121 -20.43 -14.21 7.85
CA LYS A 121 -20.93 -12.87 8.11
C LYS A 121 -20.84 -12.02 6.85
N LYS A 122 -21.93 -11.30 6.55
CA LYS A 122 -21.92 -10.24 5.56
C LYS A 122 -21.55 -8.92 6.23
N VAL A 123 -20.63 -8.21 5.62
CA VAL A 123 -20.17 -6.90 6.09
C VAL A 123 -20.27 -5.88 4.98
N THR A 124 -20.64 -4.66 5.32
CA THR A 124 -20.64 -3.54 4.39
C THR A 124 -19.34 -2.76 4.55
N ILE A 125 -18.50 -2.81 3.55
CA ILE A 125 -17.15 -2.24 3.56
C ILE A 125 -16.88 -1.40 2.31
N ALA A 126 -15.90 -0.51 2.41
CA ALA A 126 -15.30 0.15 1.26
C ALA A 126 -14.27 -0.81 0.63
N TYR A 127 -14.76 -1.74 -0.21
CA TYR A 127 -14.00 -2.88 -0.69
C TYR A 127 -12.64 -2.50 -1.28
N ASP A 128 -12.63 -1.73 -2.37
CA ASP A 128 -11.39 -1.42 -3.09
C ASP A 128 -10.35 -0.67 -2.24
N PRO A 129 -10.69 0.39 -1.48
CA PRO A 129 -9.72 1.05 -0.64
C PRO A 129 -9.15 0.14 0.46
N MET A 130 -10.00 -0.65 1.14
CA MET A 130 -9.56 -1.55 2.21
C MET A 130 -8.70 -2.69 1.67
N PHE A 131 -9.10 -3.30 0.55
CA PHE A 131 -8.33 -4.32 -0.15
C PHE A 131 -6.91 -3.81 -0.49
N ARG A 132 -6.83 -2.62 -1.09
CA ARG A 132 -5.54 -2.01 -1.46
C ARG A 132 -4.70 -1.64 -0.26
N ALA A 133 -5.32 -1.19 0.85
CA ALA A 133 -4.60 -0.88 2.08
C ALA A 133 -3.93 -2.13 2.67
N VAL A 134 -4.67 -3.25 2.72
CA VAL A 134 -4.12 -4.54 3.19
C VAL A 134 -3.03 -5.03 2.25
N MET A 135 -3.23 -4.96 0.93
CA MET A 135 -2.22 -5.37 -0.05
C MET A 135 -0.93 -4.53 0.03
N ASN A 136 -1.01 -3.24 0.34
CA ASN A 136 0.19 -2.42 0.59
C ASN A 136 0.98 -2.90 1.82
N VAL A 137 0.29 -3.36 2.87
CA VAL A 137 0.96 -3.93 4.04
C VAL A 137 1.63 -5.27 3.68
N ILE A 138 0.93 -6.13 2.94
CA ILE A 138 1.46 -7.43 2.50
C ILE A 138 2.65 -7.23 1.55
N GLN A 139 2.55 -6.30 0.60
CA GLN A 139 3.63 -5.98 -0.32
C GLN A 139 4.87 -5.49 0.42
N ASN A 140 4.71 -4.63 1.43
CA ASN A 140 5.83 -4.20 2.27
C ASN A 140 6.50 -5.38 2.97
N ALA A 141 5.74 -6.34 3.50
CA ALA A 141 6.29 -7.55 4.10
C ALA A 141 7.06 -8.42 3.10
N VAL A 142 6.52 -8.59 1.87
CA VAL A 142 7.17 -9.33 0.78
C VAL A 142 8.51 -8.70 0.41
N GLU A 143 8.57 -7.39 0.24
CA GLU A 143 9.78 -6.66 -0.16
C GLU A 143 10.90 -6.71 0.88
N HIS A 144 10.54 -6.75 2.15
CA HIS A 144 11.51 -6.84 3.25
C HIS A 144 11.83 -8.27 3.69
N THR A 145 11.18 -9.27 3.10
CA THR A 145 11.44 -10.69 3.34
C THR A 145 12.44 -11.23 2.31
N LYS A 146 13.44 -11.99 2.76
CA LYS A 146 14.40 -12.64 1.85
C LYS A 146 13.74 -13.77 1.07
N GLU A 147 14.38 -14.15 -0.03
CA GLU A 147 14.02 -15.36 -0.78
C GLU A 147 13.94 -16.59 0.16
N ASN A 148 12.93 -17.43 -0.05
CA ASN A 148 12.56 -18.56 0.83
C ASN A 148 12.09 -18.18 2.24
N GLY A 149 11.94 -16.88 2.56
CA GLY A 149 11.36 -16.42 3.82
C GLY A 149 9.86 -16.70 3.91
N ILE A 150 9.29 -16.48 5.09
CA ILE A 150 7.89 -16.76 5.37
C ILE A 150 7.20 -15.47 5.82
N ILE A 151 6.00 -15.24 5.30
CA ILE A 151 5.10 -14.16 5.71
C ILE A 151 3.90 -14.79 6.39
N TYR A 152 3.61 -14.38 7.62
CA TYR A 152 2.47 -14.84 8.41
C TYR A 152 1.37 -13.78 8.33
N ILE A 153 0.17 -14.22 7.97
CA ILE A 153 -1.01 -13.33 7.91
C ILE A 153 -2.11 -13.94 8.76
N ASP A 154 -2.60 -13.16 9.73
CA ASP A 154 -3.77 -13.47 10.54
C ASP A 154 -4.87 -12.46 10.23
N ALA A 155 -5.97 -12.92 9.64
CA ALA A 155 -7.12 -12.11 9.27
C ALA A 155 -8.33 -12.52 10.14
N LYS A 156 -8.92 -11.54 10.83
CA LYS A 156 -10.05 -11.78 11.71
C LYS A 156 -11.02 -10.62 11.78
N GLU A 157 -12.25 -10.93 12.04
CA GLU A 157 -13.29 -9.97 12.41
C GLU A 157 -13.74 -10.27 13.82
N GLN A 158 -13.74 -9.27 14.67
CA GLN A 158 -14.24 -9.33 16.03
C GLN A 158 -14.80 -7.99 16.44
N ASP A 159 -16.00 -7.96 17.00
CA ASP A 159 -16.65 -6.75 17.52
C ASP A 159 -16.72 -5.61 16.48
N ASP A 160 -17.14 -5.94 15.26
CA ASP A 160 -17.21 -5.04 14.10
C ASP A 160 -15.85 -4.43 13.69
N ARG A 161 -14.79 -5.04 14.15
CA ARG A 161 -13.42 -4.68 13.79
C ARG A 161 -12.80 -5.74 12.91
N LEU A 162 -12.52 -5.37 11.68
CA LEU A 162 -11.80 -6.17 10.70
C LEU A 162 -10.30 -5.92 10.86
N THR A 163 -9.53 -6.92 11.24
CA THR A 163 -8.11 -6.79 11.58
C THR A 163 -7.28 -7.74 10.72
N PHE A 164 -6.18 -7.22 10.18
CA PHE A 164 -5.13 -8.01 9.54
C PHE A 164 -3.81 -7.78 10.27
N ILE A 165 -3.17 -8.88 10.67
CA ILE A 165 -1.84 -8.88 11.24
C ILE A 165 -0.92 -9.53 10.22
N VAL A 166 0.09 -8.80 9.77
CA VAL A 166 1.09 -9.28 8.81
C VAL A 166 2.44 -9.26 9.50
N GLU A 167 3.09 -10.41 9.61
CA GLU A 167 4.42 -10.56 10.17
C GLU A 167 5.34 -11.14 9.12
N ASP A 168 6.51 -10.56 8.95
CA ASP A 168 7.53 -11.06 8.04
C ASP A 168 8.69 -11.74 8.79
N SER A 169 9.55 -12.39 8.04
CA SER A 169 10.81 -13.00 8.55
C SER A 169 12.05 -12.19 8.12
N GLY A 170 11.87 -10.89 7.90
CA GLY A 170 12.94 -9.95 7.53
C GLY A 170 13.75 -9.45 8.73
N SER A 171 14.35 -8.27 8.57
CA SER A 171 15.19 -7.64 9.60
C SER A 171 14.40 -6.87 10.68
N GLY A 172 13.08 -6.74 10.51
CA GLY A 172 12.24 -5.90 11.36
C GLY A 172 12.40 -4.40 11.06
N PHE A 173 11.60 -3.60 11.76
CA PHE A 173 11.66 -2.14 11.70
C PHE A 173 12.80 -1.60 12.56
N THR A 174 13.50 -0.58 12.07
CA THR A 174 14.39 0.24 12.88
C THR A 174 13.59 1.08 13.87
N LYS A 175 14.25 1.69 14.84
CA LYS A 175 13.60 2.62 15.79
C LYS A 175 12.95 3.81 15.08
N GLU A 176 13.59 4.31 14.02
CA GLU A 176 13.08 5.41 13.21
C GLU A 176 11.87 4.97 12.37
N ALA A 177 11.91 3.78 11.77
CA ALA A 177 10.78 3.21 11.05
C ALA A 177 9.57 2.93 11.97
N LEU A 178 9.77 2.53 13.22
CA LEU A 178 8.68 2.40 14.19
C LEU A 178 8.00 3.73 14.54
N LEU A 179 8.73 4.83 14.51
CA LEU A 179 8.21 6.18 14.82
C LEU A 179 7.60 6.85 13.60
N HIS A 180 8.25 6.73 12.45
CA HIS A 180 7.95 7.52 11.25
C HIS A 180 7.52 6.68 10.04
N GLY A 181 7.56 5.35 10.10
CA GLY A 181 7.32 4.45 8.96
C GLY A 181 5.95 4.55 8.30
N THR A 182 4.99 5.22 8.96
CA THR A 182 3.68 5.55 8.39
C THR A 182 3.57 7.01 7.94
N GLU A 183 4.65 7.78 7.98
CA GLU A 183 4.68 9.14 7.45
C GLU A 183 4.90 9.13 5.94
N GLN A 184 4.43 10.18 5.29
CA GLN A 184 4.56 10.34 3.85
C GLN A 184 6.04 10.48 3.47
N PHE A 185 6.51 9.69 2.50
CA PHE A 185 7.90 9.70 2.01
C PHE A 185 8.96 9.21 3.00
N PHE A 186 8.57 8.60 4.08
CA PHE A 186 9.55 8.00 4.98
C PHE A 186 10.20 6.77 4.31
N MET A 187 11.51 6.78 4.25
CA MET A 187 12.34 5.66 3.77
C MET A 187 13.48 5.47 4.77
N ASP A 188 13.65 4.25 5.23
CA ASP A 188 14.80 3.89 6.05
C ASP A 188 16.08 3.83 5.17
N ASP A 189 17.22 4.23 5.74
CA ASP A 189 18.51 4.23 5.02
C ASP A 189 18.90 2.85 4.48
N THR A 190 18.41 1.77 5.12
CA THR A 190 18.64 0.38 4.71
C THR A 190 17.90 -0.02 3.44
N SER A 191 16.82 0.68 3.07
CA SER A 191 16.01 0.41 1.87
C SER A 191 16.47 1.14 0.61
N ARG A 192 17.49 2.01 0.71
CA ARG A 192 17.99 2.81 -0.43
C ARG A 192 18.73 2.00 -1.51
N ASN A 193 19.12 0.76 -1.23
CA ASN A 193 19.93 -0.07 -2.14
C ASN A 193 19.13 -1.11 -2.95
N GLY A 194 17.81 -1.12 -2.87
CA GLY A 194 16.92 -2.06 -3.54
C GLY A 194 15.84 -1.37 -4.37
N GLU A 195 15.02 -2.15 -5.04
CA GLU A 195 13.89 -1.71 -5.87
C GLU A 195 12.96 -0.78 -5.07
N ALA A 196 12.92 0.48 -5.48
CA ALA A 196 12.47 1.60 -4.67
C ALA A 196 10.96 1.61 -4.45
N HIS A 197 10.54 1.34 -3.22
CA HIS A 197 9.22 1.76 -2.74
C HIS A 197 9.39 3.06 -1.94
N TYR A 198 8.75 4.13 -2.38
CA TYR A 198 8.98 5.51 -1.93
C TYR A 198 8.31 5.87 -0.59
N GLY A 199 8.18 4.93 0.35
CA GLY A 199 7.59 5.20 1.67
C GLY A 199 6.13 5.64 1.64
N MET A 200 5.37 5.26 0.60
CA MET A 200 3.96 5.63 0.44
C MET A 200 2.98 4.51 0.80
N GLY A 201 3.43 3.24 0.79
CA GLY A 201 2.55 2.09 1.00
C GLY A 201 1.90 2.07 2.39
N LEU A 202 2.70 2.18 3.44
CA LEU A 202 2.22 2.22 4.82
C LEU A 202 1.48 3.53 5.15
N PHE A 203 1.89 4.66 4.55
CA PHE A 203 1.15 5.91 4.65
C PHE A 203 -0.25 5.80 4.03
N PHE A 204 -0.37 5.20 2.83
CA PHE A 204 -1.67 4.93 2.21
C PHE A 204 -2.53 4.01 3.09
N ALA A 205 -1.95 2.90 3.58
CA ALA A 205 -2.64 1.96 4.44
C ALA A 205 -3.17 2.64 5.72
N LYS A 206 -2.36 3.49 6.36
CA LYS A 206 -2.76 4.31 7.52
C LYS A 206 -3.91 5.25 7.17
N THR A 207 -3.77 6.02 6.07
CA THR A 207 -4.78 7.00 5.64
C THR A 207 -6.13 6.34 5.40
N VAL A 208 -6.14 5.16 4.75
CA VAL A 208 -7.36 4.40 4.52
C VAL A 208 -7.90 3.85 5.83
N ALA A 209 -7.07 3.24 6.67
CA ALA A 209 -7.51 2.69 7.95
C ALA A 209 -8.17 3.76 8.84
N GLU A 210 -7.53 4.92 9.00
CA GLU A 210 -8.06 6.05 9.79
C GLU A 210 -9.38 6.59 9.21
N LYS A 211 -9.48 6.68 7.89
CA LYS A 211 -10.72 7.10 7.20
C LYS A 211 -11.91 6.19 7.53
N TYR A 212 -11.68 4.90 7.69
CA TYR A 212 -12.72 3.91 7.99
C TYR A 212 -12.75 3.52 9.47
N GLY A 213 -12.42 4.46 10.35
CA GLY A 213 -12.55 4.34 11.81
C GLY A 213 -11.55 3.40 12.46
N GLY A 214 -10.55 2.96 11.71
CA GLY A 214 -9.52 2.06 12.17
C GLY A 214 -8.17 2.73 12.39
N GLY A 215 -7.10 1.98 12.14
CA GLY A 215 -5.73 2.45 12.29
C GLY A 215 -4.70 1.40 11.92
N ILE A 216 -3.43 1.77 12.09
CA ILE A 216 -2.29 0.89 11.84
C ILE A 216 -1.32 0.95 13.02
N LYS A 217 -0.71 -0.19 13.35
CA LYS A 217 0.34 -0.31 14.36
C LYS A 217 1.56 -1.00 13.76
N LEU A 218 2.74 -0.43 14.01
CA LEU A 218 4.02 -1.03 13.66
C LEU A 218 4.72 -1.56 14.91
N SER A 219 5.26 -2.74 14.82
CA SER A 219 6.09 -3.38 15.85
C SER A 219 7.04 -4.37 15.22
N ASN A 220 7.94 -4.97 15.99
CA ASN A 220 8.70 -6.13 15.58
C ASN A 220 8.11 -7.39 16.19
N SER A 221 8.11 -8.48 15.42
CA SER A 221 7.60 -9.77 15.87
C SER A 221 8.61 -10.43 16.81
N GLU A 222 8.14 -10.84 17.99
CA GLU A 222 8.95 -11.63 18.93
C GLU A 222 9.20 -13.05 18.42
N ASN A 223 8.35 -13.56 17.53
CA ASN A 223 8.42 -14.91 17.02
C ASN A 223 9.41 -15.04 15.85
N THR A 224 9.39 -14.08 14.92
CA THR A 224 10.18 -14.12 13.69
C THR A 224 11.40 -13.21 13.74
N GLY A 225 11.40 -12.20 14.61
CA GLY A 225 12.37 -11.11 14.62
C GLY A 225 12.17 -10.10 13.50
N GLY A 226 11.24 -10.36 12.58
CA GLY A 226 10.88 -9.47 11.46
C GLY A 226 9.90 -8.38 11.83
N ALA A 227 9.43 -7.64 10.83
CA ALA A 227 8.42 -6.60 11.06
C ALA A 227 7.03 -7.21 11.30
N ARG A 228 6.24 -6.52 12.12
CA ARG A 228 4.85 -6.84 12.38
C ARG A 228 4.00 -5.59 12.21
N VAL A 229 3.06 -5.67 11.29
CA VAL A 229 2.09 -4.61 11.00
C VAL A 229 0.69 -5.12 11.34
N GLU A 230 -0.02 -4.38 12.19
CA GLU A 230 -1.43 -4.60 12.47
C GLU A 230 -2.23 -3.45 11.85
N ILE A 231 -3.08 -3.77 10.87
CA ILE A 231 -4.02 -2.83 10.27
C ILE A 231 -5.44 -3.26 10.59
N PHE A 232 -6.30 -2.31 10.94
CA PHE A 232 -7.70 -2.60 11.23
C PHE A 232 -8.63 -1.51 10.73
N PHE A 233 -9.88 -1.91 10.50
CA PHE A 233 -10.98 -1.07 10.04
C PHE A 233 -12.22 -1.35 10.87
N LEU A 234 -13.13 -0.39 10.98
CA LEU A 234 -14.47 -0.67 11.46
C LEU A 234 -15.35 -1.13 10.29
N SER A 235 -16.04 -2.23 10.46
CA SER A 235 -17.06 -2.72 9.53
C SER A 235 -18.44 -2.34 10.06
N SER A 236 -19.35 -1.89 9.19
CA SER A 236 -20.76 -1.76 9.56
C SER A 236 -21.47 -3.08 9.27
N GLN A 237 -22.27 -3.55 10.23
CA GLN A 237 -23.19 -4.65 9.98
C GLN A 237 -24.40 -4.13 9.18
N GLU A 238 -24.94 -4.95 8.26
CA GLU A 238 -26.31 -4.75 7.86
C GLU A 238 -27.19 -4.97 9.08
N THR A 239 -27.79 -3.91 9.58
CA THR A 239 -28.95 -4.01 10.49
C THR A 239 -30.08 -4.63 9.68
N SER A 240 -30.40 -5.89 9.98
CA SER A 240 -31.51 -6.66 9.42
C SER A 240 -32.84 -5.98 9.69
#